data_649e351a6d5767336909baeba9e83427
#
_entry.id   649e351a6d5767336909baeba9e83427
#
_cell.length_a   1.000
_cell.length_b   1.000
_cell.length_c   1.000
_cell.angle_alpha   90.00
_cell.angle_beta   90.00
_cell.angle_gamma   90.00
#
_symmetry.space_group_name_H-M   'P 1'
#
loop_
_entity.id
_entity.type
_entity.pdbx_description
1 polymer ?
#
loop_
_entity_poly.entity_id
_entity_poly.type
_entity_poly.pdbx_seq_one_letter_code
_entity_poly.pdbx_strand_id
1 'polypeptide(L)'
;RHWEAIKKWDEAIHLTPDNPVLYEMKSQVLSILQEVFPAVEAAEMAQKLRPLWWEGWQTLGRAQLNLGEVDLAVRSFQVAIHLCPSEQSLWQDDLAWARTLQKQHLATKEKMQQEEEARKQILSAPELEEDFDFESDEVLAACEAIAERQTKYEELKKTSVVIDADGNVKNLVAGEGTSASPLPPLKEQFIKVR
;
A
#
# COMPACT_ATOMS: atom_id res chain seq x y z
N ARG A 1 13.05 -5.79 25.10
CA ARG A 1 12.11 -6.59 25.95
C ARG A 1 11.37 -7.67 25.13
N HIS A 2 10.80 -7.34 23.94
CA HIS A 2 10.09 -8.35 23.13
C HIS A 2 10.99 -9.49 22.63
N TRP A 3 12.18 -9.19 22.17
CA TRP A 3 13.16 -10.20 21.76
C TRP A 3 13.65 -11.07 22.93
N GLU A 4 13.71 -10.52 24.12
CA GLU A 4 14.02 -11.29 25.34
C GLU A 4 12.89 -12.28 25.67
N ALA A 5 11.63 -11.84 25.49
CA ALA A 5 10.47 -12.72 25.67
C ALA A 5 10.49 -13.88 24.66
N ILE A 6 10.78 -13.60 23.38
CA ILE A 6 10.87 -14.63 22.34
C ILE A 6 11.92 -15.67 22.71
N LYS A 7 13.12 -15.25 23.16
CA LYS A 7 14.16 -16.17 23.60
C LYS A 7 13.70 -17.06 24.76
N LYS A 8 12.95 -16.49 25.71
CA LYS A 8 12.40 -17.26 26.85
C LYS A 8 11.33 -18.26 26.39
N TRP A 9 10.51 -17.91 25.43
CA TRP A 9 9.57 -18.87 24.84
C TRP A 9 10.28 -19.95 24.03
N ASP A 10 11.35 -19.62 23.30
CA ASP A 10 12.17 -20.64 22.62
C ASP A 10 12.80 -21.63 23.60
N GLU A 11 13.36 -21.14 24.72
CA GLU A 11 13.84 -21.98 25.80
C GLU A 11 12.72 -22.89 26.38
N ALA A 12 11.51 -22.31 26.60
CA ALA A 12 10.35 -23.04 27.09
C ALA A 12 9.82 -24.08 26.10
N ILE A 13 9.79 -23.75 24.81
CA ILE A 13 9.41 -24.66 23.72
C ILE A 13 10.36 -25.84 23.62
N HIS A 14 11.67 -25.62 23.83
CA HIS A 14 12.63 -26.73 23.89
C HIS A 14 12.36 -27.71 25.05
N LEU A 15 11.82 -27.19 26.16
CA LEU A 15 11.46 -28.04 27.31
C LEU A 15 10.09 -28.71 27.15
N THR A 16 9.15 -28.03 26.53
CA THR A 16 7.75 -28.47 26.35
C THR A 16 7.26 -28.17 24.92
N PRO A 17 7.69 -28.97 23.92
CA PRO A 17 7.38 -28.71 22.53
C PRO A 17 5.88 -28.89 22.17
N ASP A 18 5.15 -29.63 23.00
CA ASP A 18 3.73 -29.92 22.78
C ASP A 18 2.78 -28.89 23.40
N ASN A 19 3.30 -27.78 23.96
CA ASN A 19 2.47 -26.77 24.58
C ASN A 19 2.05 -25.69 23.56
N PRO A 20 0.79 -25.67 23.07
CA PRO A 20 0.33 -24.74 22.04
C PRO A 20 0.33 -23.27 22.50
N VAL A 21 0.21 -23.02 23.80
CA VAL A 21 0.13 -21.66 24.36
C VAL A 21 1.44 -20.89 24.15
N LEU A 22 2.59 -21.59 24.22
CA LEU A 22 3.90 -20.96 24.01
C LEU A 22 4.07 -20.45 22.57
N TYR A 23 3.60 -21.23 21.61
CA TYR A 23 3.62 -20.85 20.19
C TYR A 23 2.67 -19.70 19.91
N GLU A 24 1.49 -19.72 20.50
CA GLU A 24 0.49 -18.66 20.36
C GLU A 24 1.03 -17.34 20.92
N MET A 25 1.56 -17.31 22.13
CA MET A 25 2.16 -16.12 22.74
C MET A 25 3.37 -15.61 21.94
N LYS A 26 4.18 -16.51 21.42
CA LYS A 26 5.32 -16.18 20.54
C LYS A 26 4.81 -15.51 19.25
N SER A 27 3.77 -16.06 18.62
CA SER A 27 3.15 -15.49 17.41
C SER A 27 2.62 -14.08 17.63
N GLN A 28 1.94 -13.81 18.75
CA GLN A 28 1.45 -12.47 19.08
C GLN A 28 2.58 -11.44 19.15
N VAL A 29 3.68 -11.77 19.82
CA VAL A 29 4.82 -10.86 19.97
C VAL A 29 5.58 -10.69 18.66
N LEU A 30 5.75 -11.74 17.87
CA LEU A 30 6.31 -11.64 16.52
C LEU A 30 5.47 -10.72 15.61
N SER A 31 4.14 -10.80 15.71
CA SER A 31 3.24 -9.89 15.01
C SER A 31 3.42 -8.43 15.41
N ILE A 32 3.63 -8.15 16.69
CA ILE A 32 3.95 -6.79 17.20
C ILE A 32 5.28 -6.29 16.65
N LEU A 33 6.27 -7.18 16.51
CA LEU A 33 7.59 -6.87 15.96
C LEU A 33 7.61 -6.76 14.43
N GLN A 34 6.48 -7.00 13.76
CA GLN A 34 6.35 -7.07 12.30
C GLN A 34 7.15 -8.21 11.66
N GLU A 35 7.50 -9.22 12.44
CA GLU A 35 8.11 -10.46 11.97
C GLU A 35 6.99 -11.42 11.50
N VAL A 36 6.46 -11.11 10.32
CA VAL A 36 5.17 -11.65 9.85
C VAL A 36 5.24 -13.15 9.56
N PHE A 37 6.26 -13.60 8.84
CA PHE A 37 6.42 -15.03 8.49
C PHE A 37 6.62 -15.91 9.72
N PRO A 38 7.56 -15.61 10.63
CA PRO A 38 7.71 -16.39 11.86
C PRO A 38 6.46 -16.35 12.75
N ALA A 39 5.68 -15.26 12.70
CA ALA A 39 4.42 -15.17 13.44
C ALA A 39 3.38 -16.16 12.93
N VAL A 40 3.23 -16.28 11.60
CA VAL A 40 2.33 -17.27 10.99
C VAL A 40 2.78 -18.69 11.29
N GLU A 41 4.07 -19.01 11.13
CA GLU A 41 4.61 -20.34 11.44
C GLU A 41 4.34 -20.76 12.90
N ALA A 42 4.54 -19.83 13.83
CA ALA A 42 4.25 -20.08 15.24
C ALA A 42 2.75 -20.30 15.48
N ALA A 43 1.87 -19.50 14.89
CA ALA A 43 0.43 -19.67 15.01
C ALA A 43 -0.06 -20.99 14.41
N GLU A 44 0.48 -21.40 13.26
CA GLU A 44 0.18 -22.71 12.67
C GLU A 44 0.60 -23.87 13.56
N MET A 45 1.74 -23.77 14.25
CA MET A 45 2.16 -24.78 15.21
C MET A 45 1.19 -24.86 16.40
N ALA A 46 0.74 -23.72 16.93
CA ALA A 46 -0.25 -23.69 17.99
C ALA A 46 -1.57 -24.37 17.56
N GLN A 47 -2.05 -24.08 16.35
CA GLN A 47 -3.24 -24.67 15.76
C GLN A 47 -3.10 -26.18 15.51
N LYS A 48 -1.93 -26.64 14.99
CA LYS A 48 -1.66 -28.07 14.77
C LYS A 48 -1.65 -28.87 16.07
N LEU A 49 -1.09 -28.31 17.14
CA LEU A 49 -1.05 -28.96 18.46
C LEU A 49 -2.44 -29.03 19.12
N ARG A 50 -3.29 -28.02 18.89
CA ARG A 50 -4.65 -27.99 19.47
C ARG A 50 -5.67 -27.46 18.44
N PRO A 51 -6.15 -28.29 17.52
CA PRO A 51 -7.06 -27.87 16.44
C PRO A 51 -8.42 -27.32 16.90
N LEU A 52 -8.89 -27.70 18.08
CA LEU A 52 -10.18 -27.25 18.64
C LEU A 52 -10.03 -26.05 19.58
N TRP A 53 -8.89 -25.41 19.60
CA TRP A 53 -8.64 -24.24 20.42
C TRP A 53 -8.85 -22.97 19.61
N TRP A 54 -9.96 -22.26 19.88
CA TRP A 54 -10.38 -21.11 19.07
C TRP A 54 -9.40 -19.93 19.10
N GLU A 55 -8.72 -19.68 20.24
CA GLU A 55 -7.72 -18.60 20.36
C GLU A 55 -6.53 -18.83 19.42
N GLY A 56 -6.13 -20.09 19.23
CA GLY A 56 -5.10 -20.44 18.25
C GLY A 56 -5.50 -20.07 16.82
N TRP A 57 -6.76 -20.30 16.46
CA TRP A 57 -7.30 -19.89 15.16
C TRP A 57 -7.43 -18.37 15.02
N GLN A 58 -7.80 -17.67 16.10
CA GLN A 58 -7.86 -16.22 16.12
C GLN A 58 -6.47 -15.61 15.89
N THR A 59 -5.45 -16.09 16.61
CA THR A 59 -4.07 -15.64 16.48
C THR A 59 -3.51 -15.94 15.08
N LEU A 60 -3.83 -17.11 14.52
CA LEU A 60 -3.48 -17.45 13.14
C LEU A 60 -4.12 -16.49 12.14
N GLY A 61 -5.41 -16.19 12.28
CA GLY A 61 -6.12 -15.24 11.42
C GLY A 61 -5.49 -13.84 11.46
N ARG A 62 -5.13 -13.35 12.65
CA ARG A 62 -4.46 -12.06 12.82
C ARG A 62 -3.06 -12.05 12.20
N ALA A 63 -2.28 -13.12 12.35
CA ALA A 63 -0.97 -13.25 11.72
C ALA A 63 -1.09 -13.30 10.18
N GLN A 64 -2.10 -13.99 9.64
CA GLN A 64 -2.40 -14.03 8.20
C GLN A 64 -2.82 -12.66 7.66
N LEU A 65 -3.61 -11.86 8.42
CA LEU A 65 -3.91 -10.47 8.04
C LEU A 65 -2.66 -9.62 7.95
N ASN A 66 -1.74 -9.75 8.91
CA ASN A 66 -0.48 -9.02 8.89
C ASN A 66 0.40 -9.43 7.69
N LEU A 67 0.31 -10.67 7.24
CA LEU A 67 0.97 -11.16 6.03
C LEU A 67 0.30 -10.65 4.74
N GLY A 68 -0.95 -10.16 4.82
CA GLY A 68 -1.74 -9.76 3.67
C GLY A 68 -2.60 -10.88 3.06
N GLU A 69 -2.57 -12.07 3.66
CA GLU A 69 -3.37 -13.23 3.23
C GLU A 69 -4.80 -13.17 3.78
N VAL A 70 -5.56 -12.18 3.26
CA VAL A 70 -6.89 -11.83 3.80
C VAL A 70 -7.88 -12.98 3.67
N ASP A 71 -7.85 -13.73 2.58
CA ASP A 71 -8.77 -14.85 2.35
C ASP A 71 -8.55 -16.01 3.34
N LEU A 72 -7.27 -16.28 3.67
CA LEU A 72 -6.92 -17.28 4.67
C LEU A 72 -7.33 -16.81 6.07
N ALA A 73 -7.12 -15.54 6.39
CA ALA A 73 -7.51 -14.95 7.66
C ALA A 73 -9.03 -15.05 7.89
N VAL A 74 -9.85 -14.73 6.88
CA VAL A 74 -11.31 -14.87 6.95
C VAL A 74 -11.70 -16.31 7.29
N ARG A 75 -11.06 -17.31 6.66
CA ARG A 75 -11.31 -18.73 6.95
C ARG A 75 -10.92 -19.08 8.38
N SER A 76 -9.76 -18.64 8.86
CA SER A 76 -9.28 -18.88 10.22
C SER A 76 -10.25 -18.30 11.26
N PHE A 77 -10.73 -17.07 11.07
CA PHE A 77 -11.73 -16.46 11.95
C PHE A 77 -13.09 -17.18 11.89
N GLN A 78 -13.52 -17.65 10.73
CA GLN A 78 -14.74 -18.46 10.62
C GLN A 78 -14.65 -19.77 11.42
N VAL A 79 -13.49 -20.45 11.39
CA VAL A 79 -13.26 -21.64 12.21
C VAL A 79 -13.27 -21.27 13.70
N ALA A 80 -12.58 -20.19 14.11
CA ALA A 80 -12.60 -19.72 15.50
C ALA A 80 -14.03 -19.46 15.99
N ILE A 81 -14.87 -18.82 15.19
CA ILE A 81 -16.27 -18.55 15.48
C ILE A 81 -17.09 -19.84 15.59
N HIS A 82 -16.85 -20.82 14.74
CA HIS A 82 -17.51 -22.11 14.84
C HIS A 82 -17.17 -22.85 16.14
N LEU A 83 -15.93 -22.71 16.61
CA LEU A 83 -15.48 -23.29 17.87
C LEU A 83 -16.01 -22.54 19.09
N CYS A 84 -16.12 -21.22 19.03
CA CYS A 84 -16.62 -20.37 20.08
C CYS A 84 -17.58 -19.28 19.56
N PRO A 85 -18.88 -19.61 19.31
CA PRO A 85 -19.83 -18.63 18.77
C PRO A 85 -20.20 -17.50 19.74
N SER A 86 -19.96 -17.67 21.02
CA SER A 86 -20.29 -16.70 22.08
C SER A 86 -19.31 -15.54 22.17
N GLU A 87 -18.13 -15.66 21.58
CA GLU A 87 -17.11 -14.62 21.62
C GLU A 87 -17.42 -13.51 20.59
N GLN A 88 -17.92 -12.38 21.07
CA GLN A 88 -18.35 -11.26 20.22
C GLN A 88 -17.19 -10.59 19.48
N SER A 89 -16.00 -10.54 20.08
CA SER A 89 -14.83 -9.89 19.46
C SER A 89 -14.44 -10.56 18.15
N LEU A 90 -14.61 -11.88 18.03
CA LEU A 90 -14.37 -12.61 16.77
C LEU A 90 -15.28 -12.15 15.62
N TRP A 91 -16.54 -11.82 15.96
CA TRP A 91 -17.52 -11.39 14.95
C TRP A 91 -17.38 -9.92 14.58
N GLN A 92 -17.30 -9.06 15.61
CA GLN A 92 -17.42 -7.62 15.46
C GLN A 92 -16.10 -6.96 15.08
N ASP A 93 -14.99 -7.48 15.62
CA ASP A 93 -13.67 -6.91 15.38
C ASP A 93 -12.92 -7.69 14.29
N ASP A 94 -12.57 -8.94 14.57
CA ASP A 94 -11.67 -9.70 13.71
C ASP A 94 -12.29 -10.04 12.34
N LEU A 95 -13.46 -10.71 12.32
CA LEU A 95 -14.09 -11.12 11.06
C LEU A 95 -14.65 -9.94 10.27
N ALA A 96 -15.25 -8.96 10.94
CA ALA A 96 -15.79 -7.78 10.27
C ALA A 96 -14.68 -6.97 9.59
N TRP A 97 -13.55 -6.79 10.28
CA TRP A 97 -12.37 -6.13 9.73
C TRP A 97 -11.79 -6.90 8.53
N ALA A 98 -11.58 -8.20 8.69
CA ALA A 98 -11.06 -9.06 7.62
C ALA A 98 -11.96 -9.04 6.36
N ARG A 99 -13.30 -9.06 6.53
CA ARG A 99 -14.24 -8.95 5.41
C ARG A 99 -14.22 -7.59 4.73
N THR A 100 -14.00 -6.52 5.49
CA THR A 100 -13.85 -5.18 4.92
C THR A 100 -12.61 -5.10 4.05
N LEU A 101 -11.47 -5.62 4.53
CA LEU A 101 -10.23 -5.71 3.76
C LEU A 101 -10.40 -6.60 2.51
N GLN A 102 -11.11 -7.73 2.64
CA GLN A 102 -11.40 -8.62 1.52
C GLN A 102 -12.17 -7.91 0.40
N LYS A 103 -13.21 -7.15 0.76
CA LYS A 103 -13.98 -6.35 -0.22
C LYS A 103 -13.11 -5.29 -0.90
N GLN A 104 -12.27 -4.60 -0.14
CA GLN A 104 -11.34 -3.61 -0.70
C GLN A 104 -10.32 -4.27 -1.65
N HIS A 105 -9.80 -5.43 -1.28
CA HIS A 105 -8.86 -6.19 -2.10
C HIS A 105 -9.49 -6.64 -3.42
N LEU A 106 -10.72 -7.16 -3.38
CA LEU A 106 -11.48 -7.55 -4.57
C LEU A 106 -11.75 -6.34 -5.48
N ALA A 107 -12.22 -5.23 -4.91
CA ALA A 107 -12.49 -4.01 -5.69
C ALA A 107 -11.21 -3.44 -6.34
N THR A 108 -10.08 -3.51 -5.65
CA THR A 108 -8.79 -3.09 -6.21
C THR A 108 -8.35 -4.01 -7.34
N LYS A 109 -8.50 -5.33 -7.15
CA LYS A 109 -8.17 -6.33 -8.16
C LYS A 109 -9.02 -6.16 -9.42
N GLU A 110 -10.33 -5.92 -9.27
CA GLU A 110 -11.23 -5.65 -10.40
C GLU A 110 -10.83 -4.39 -11.17
N LYS A 111 -10.48 -3.31 -10.46
CA LYS A 111 -9.98 -2.08 -11.10
C LYS A 111 -8.70 -2.33 -11.88
N MET A 112 -7.74 -3.02 -11.29
CA MET A 112 -6.47 -3.35 -11.97
C MET A 112 -6.70 -4.22 -13.21
N GLN A 113 -7.64 -5.17 -13.15
CA GLN A 113 -8.01 -5.97 -14.31
C GLN A 113 -8.65 -5.13 -15.42
N GLN A 114 -9.56 -4.22 -15.07
CA GLN A 114 -10.18 -3.31 -16.03
C GLN A 114 -9.14 -2.38 -16.68
N GLU A 115 -8.21 -1.85 -15.90
CA GLU A 115 -7.11 -1.02 -16.42
C GLU A 115 -6.18 -1.82 -17.34
N GLU A 116 -5.89 -3.07 -16.99
CA GLU A 116 -5.06 -3.94 -17.81
C GLU A 116 -5.76 -4.32 -19.13
N GLU A 117 -7.06 -4.61 -19.08
CA GLU A 117 -7.87 -4.87 -20.27
C GLU A 117 -7.97 -3.63 -21.17
N ALA A 118 -8.22 -2.45 -20.58
CA ALA A 118 -8.23 -1.20 -21.32
C ALA A 118 -6.88 -0.91 -21.99
N ARG A 119 -5.78 -1.17 -21.27
CA ARG A 119 -4.43 -1.05 -21.81
C ARG A 119 -4.19 -2.03 -22.98
N LYS A 120 -4.64 -3.27 -22.84
CA LYS A 120 -4.53 -4.28 -23.93
C LYS A 120 -5.35 -3.85 -25.15
N GLN A 121 -6.54 -3.29 -24.96
CA GLN A 121 -7.35 -2.77 -26.06
C GLN A 121 -6.66 -1.63 -26.81
N ILE A 122 -6.05 -0.68 -26.07
CA ILE A 122 -5.29 0.43 -26.68
C ILE A 122 -4.09 -0.11 -27.47
N LEU A 123 -3.35 -1.10 -26.91
CA LEU A 123 -2.19 -1.69 -27.58
C LEU A 123 -2.56 -2.59 -28.77
N SER A 124 -3.78 -3.16 -28.77
CA SER A 124 -4.28 -3.99 -29.87
C SER A 124 -5.08 -3.20 -30.90
N ALA A 125 -5.28 -1.89 -30.66
CA ALA A 125 -5.87 -1.05 -31.69
C ALA A 125 -5.03 -1.14 -32.97
N PRO A 126 -5.65 -1.37 -34.14
CA PRO A 126 -4.91 -1.38 -35.41
C PRO A 126 -4.14 -0.06 -35.50
N GLU A 127 -2.88 -0.14 -35.93
CA GLU A 127 -2.13 1.07 -36.28
C GLU A 127 -3.04 1.88 -37.22
N LEU A 128 -3.29 3.12 -36.84
CA LEU A 128 -4.01 4.03 -37.70
C LEU A 128 -3.27 3.99 -39.04
N GLU A 129 -3.96 3.61 -40.11
CA GLU A 129 -3.40 3.77 -41.45
C GLU A 129 -2.92 5.20 -41.53
N GLU A 130 -1.68 5.38 -41.96
CA GLU A 130 -1.10 6.71 -42.08
C GLU A 130 -1.99 7.50 -43.05
N ASP A 131 -2.92 8.25 -42.51
CA ASP A 131 -3.69 9.19 -43.30
C ASP A 131 -2.76 10.34 -43.62
N PHE A 132 -2.20 10.30 -44.81
CA PHE A 132 -1.29 11.34 -45.32
C PHE A 132 -2.03 12.64 -45.69
N ASP A 133 -3.30 12.76 -45.37
CA ASP A 133 -4.08 14.00 -45.55
C ASP A 133 -3.73 15.02 -44.47
N PHE A 134 -2.51 15.56 -44.57
CA PHE A 134 -2.01 16.64 -43.71
C PHE A 134 -2.72 17.97 -43.96
N GLU A 135 -3.60 18.08 -44.94
CA GLU A 135 -4.35 19.26 -45.30
C GLU A 135 -5.77 19.24 -44.76
N SER A 136 -6.21 18.19 -44.04
CA SER A 136 -7.53 18.17 -43.42
C SER A 136 -7.64 19.25 -42.34
N ASP A 137 -8.77 19.93 -42.29
CA ASP A 137 -9.04 20.99 -41.28
C ASP A 137 -8.86 20.49 -39.85
N GLU A 138 -9.08 19.21 -39.59
CA GLU A 138 -8.90 18.57 -38.29
C GLU A 138 -7.41 18.44 -37.91
N VAL A 139 -6.55 18.08 -38.87
CA VAL A 139 -5.11 17.97 -38.65
C VAL A 139 -4.50 19.35 -38.45
N LEU A 140 -4.92 20.33 -39.23
CA LEU A 140 -4.50 21.73 -39.07
C LEU A 140 -4.88 22.27 -37.69
N ALA A 141 -6.12 22.05 -37.24
CA ALA A 141 -6.58 22.45 -35.91
C ALA A 141 -5.78 21.76 -34.79
N ALA A 142 -5.46 20.48 -34.96
CA ALA A 142 -4.63 19.74 -33.99
C ALA A 142 -3.21 20.29 -33.94
N CYS A 143 -2.60 20.61 -35.07
CA CYS A 143 -1.27 21.22 -35.16
C CYS A 143 -1.25 22.61 -34.50
N GLU A 144 -2.27 23.42 -34.74
CA GLU A 144 -2.42 24.74 -34.08
C GLU A 144 -2.54 24.60 -32.56
N ALA A 145 -3.37 23.65 -32.08
CA ALA A 145 -3.53 23.39 -30.65
C ALA A 145 -2.22 22.91 -29.98
N ILE A 146 -1.42 22.13 -30.69
CA ILE A 146 -0.10 21.69 -30.22
C ILE A 146 0.86 22.89 -30.17
N ALA A 147 0.88 23.72 -31.22
CA ALA A 147 1.71 24.92 -31.26
C ALA A 147 1.37 25.90 -30.13
N GLU A 148 0.07 26.13 -29.86
CA GLU A 148 -0.37 26.94 -28.73
C GLU A 148 0.07 26.37 -27.37
N ARG A 149 0.01 25.04 -27.21
CA ARG A 149 0.50 24.41 -25.98
C ARG A 149 1.99 24.54 -25.82
N GLN A 150 2.74 24.43 -26.90
CA GLN A 150 4.20 24.62 -26.87
C GLN A 150 4.58 26.04 -26.51
N THR A 151 3.91 27.05 -27.08
CA THR A 151 4.15 28.46 -26.74
C THR A 151 3.84 28.76 -25.28
N LYS A 152 2.68 28.28 -24.78
CA LYS A 152 2.33 28.37 -23.34
C LYS A 152 3.34 27.68 -22.44
N TYR A 153 3.83 26.52 -22.84
CA TYR A 153 4.85 25.79 -22.08
C TYR A 153 6.18 26.56 -22.03
N GLU A 154 6.60 27.16 -23.14
CA GLU A 154 7.80 28.00 -23.19
C GLU A 154 7.66 29.29 -22.37
N GLU A 155 6.47 29.90 -22.35
CA GLU A 155 6.19 31.04 -21.49
C GLU A 155 6.23 30.65 -20.00
N LEU A 156 5.62 29.52 -19.63
CA LEU A 156 5.66 28.97 -18.28
C LEU A 156 7.12 28.63 -17.85
N LYS A 157 7.93 28.15 -18.77
CA LYS A 157 9.33 27.83 -18.52
C LYS A 157 10.19 29.09 -18.25
N LYS A 158 9.76 30.25 -18.76
CA LYS A 158 10.40 31.55 -18.49
C LYS A 158 9.92 32.17 -17.17
N THR A 159 8.82 31.70 -16.59
CA THR A 159 8.32 32.16 -15.29
C THR A 159 8.88 31.29 -14.17
N SER A 160 9.67 31.85 -13.28
CA SER A 160 10.08 31.19 -12.05
C SER A 160 9.09 31.55 -10.93
N VAL A 161 8.63 30.55 -10.22
CA VAL A 161 7.74 30.73 -9.08
C VAL A 161 8.58 30.75 -7.81
N VAL A 162 8.56 31.87 -7.10
CA VAL A 162 9.22 32.01 -5.80
C VAL A 162 8.15 32.01 -4.73
N ILE A 163 8.31 31.12 -3.76
CA ILE A 163 7.43 31.04 -2.58
C ILE A 163 8.19 31.72 -1.42
N ASP A 164 7.63 32.80 -0.91
CA ASP A 164 8.14 33.48 0.28
C ASP A 164 8.00 32.61 1.55
N ALA A 165 8.77 32.95 2.58
CA ALA A 165 8.72 32.25 3.86
C ALA A 165 7.32 32.25 4.52
N ASP A 166 6.47 33.17 4.12
CA ASP A 166 5.06 33.29 4.57
C ASP A 166 4.06 32.52 3.68
N GLY A 167 4.55 31.75 2.68
CA GLY A 167 3.72 30.92 1.80
C GLY A 167 3.05 31.66 0.65
N ASN A 168 3.39 32.94 0.40
CA ASN A 168 2.84 33.69 -0.73
C ASN A 168 3.61 33.37 -2.02
N VAL A 169 2.85 33.11 -3.09
CA VAL A 169 3.36 32.77 -4.41
C VAL A 169 3.55 34.05 -5.23
N LYS A 170 4.79 34.33 -5.67
CA LYS A 170 5.11 35.40 -6.63
C LYS A 170 5.67 34.81 -7.91
N ASN A 171 5.07 35.18 -9.05
CA ASN A 171 5.58 34.82 -10.37
C ASN A 171 6.59 35.89 -10.81
N LEU A 172 7.83 35.46 -11.06
CA LEU A 172 8.87 36.32 -11.64
C LEU A 172 9.05 35.94 -13.10
N VAL A 173 8.85 36.88 -13.99
CA VAL A 173 9.18 36.72 -15.42
C VAL A 173 10.69 36.99 -15.60
N ALA A 174 11.41 36.04 -16.15
CA ALA A 174 12.84 36.21 -16.45
C ALA A 174 13.02 37.24 -17.56
N GLY A 175 13.32 38.48 -17.20
CA GLY A 175 13.54 39.54 -18.18
C GLY A 175 13.59 40.96 -17.63
N GLU A 176 13.17 41.21 -16.41
CA GLU A 176 13.32 42.54 -15.80
C GLU A 176 14.51 42.52 -14.84
N GLY A 177 15.58 43.21 -15.28
CA GLY A 177 16.78 43.33 -14.53
C GLY A 177 16.59 44.08 -13.22
N THR A 178 16.66 43.35 -12.15
CA THR A 178 17.01 43.90 -10.83
C THR A 178 18.35 43.31 -10.42
N SER A 179 19.30 44.20 -10.19
CA SER A 179 20.62 43.91 -9.66
C SER A 179 20.49 43.03 -8.41
N ALA A 180 20.84 41.77 -8.57
CA ALA A 180 20.76 40.79 -7.48
C ALA A 180 21.96 41.01 -6.54
N SER A 181 21.69 41.36 -5.29
CA SER A 181 22.58 41.07 -4.19
C SER A 181 22.82 39.55 -4.10
N PRO A 182 24.03 39.08 -3.80
CA PRO A 182 24.31 37.65 -3.74
C PRO A 182 23.47 37.01 -2.59
N LEU A 183 22.65 36.04 -2.97
CA LEU A 183 21.89 35.22 -2.03
C LEU A 183 22.82 34.44 -1.09
N PRO A 184 22.50 34.36 0.20
CA PRO A 184 23.24 33.51 1.12
C PRO A 184 23.07 32.02 0.71
N PRO A 185 24.05 31.16 0.99
CA PRO A 185 24.04 29.78 0.57
C PRO A 185 22.82 29.04 1.16
N LEU A 186 22.01 28.47 0.28
CA LEU A 186 20.87 27.61 0.64
C LEU A 186 21.39 26.41 1.43
N LYS A 187 20.99 26.32 2.69
CA LYS A 187 21.08 25.06 3.43
C LYS A 187 20.12 24.08 2.79
N GLU A 188 20.67 23.03 2.21
CA GLU A 188 19.91 21.92 1.68
C GLU A 188 19.05 21.29 2.79
N GLN A 189 17.77 21.58 2.80
CA GLN A 189 16.78 20.84 3.58
C GLN A 189 16.09 19.84 2.66
N PHE A 190 16.56 18.60 2.69
CA PHE A 190 15.84 17.50 2.06
C PHE A 190 14.57 17.23 2.84
N ILE A 191 13.41 17.51 2.23
CA ILE A 191 12.12 17.07 2.77
C ILE A 191 11.99 15.58 2.46
N LYS A 192 12.08 14.72 3.49
CA LYS A 192 11.69 13.33 3.38
C LYS A 192 10.19 13.27 3.18
N VAL A 193 9.75 12.95 1.97
CA VAL A 193 8.35 12.55 1.70
C VAL A 193 8.19 11.13 2.24
N ARG A 194 7.26 10.97 3.17
CA ARG A 194 6.83 9.67 3.72
C ARG A 194 5.75 9.09 2.83
#